data_9908d5d88b8ae1f0b965e4d42793de62
#
_entry.id   9908d5d88b8ae1f0b965e4d42793de62
#
_cell.length_a   1.000
_cell.length_b   1.000
_cell.length_c   1.000
_cell.angle_alpha   90.00
_cell.angle_beta   90.00
_cell.angle_gamma   90.00
#
_symmetry.space_group_name_H-M   'P 1'
#
loop_
_entity.id
_entity.type
_entity.pdbx_description
1 polymer ?
#
loop_
_entity_poly.entity_id
_entity_poly.type
_entity_poly.pdbx_seq_one_letter_code
_entity_poly.pdbx_strand_id
1 'polypeptide(L)'
;NLTTQMLATIFDFPFEDRYKLPYWSDMATSLPEIAGGDGNNDERTRALTECLETFTALWHQRKDNPPGTMDLISMLATNPETAAMVDDPLEYLGNLILLIVGGNDTTRNSITGGVVALNQNPEQFSLLKANPHLVSSMVPEIIRWQTPLMHMRRIATRDVVLGGKTIRKGQK
;
A
#
# COMPACT_ATOMS: atom_id res chain seq x y z
N ASN A 1 -15.44 4.36 4.24
CA ASN A 1 -14.06 4.20 3.93
C ASN A 1 -13.67 2.71 4.02
N LEU A 2 -13.95 1.97 2.92
CA LEU A 2 -13.80 0.51 2.87
C LEU A 2 -12.33 0.07 3.01
N THR A 3 -11.43 0.70 2.24
CA THR A 3 -9.99 0.32 2.24
C THR A 3 -9.32 0.52 3.60
N THR A 4 -9.65 1.61 4.29
CA THR A 4 -9.17 1.89 5.66
C THR A 4 -9.63 0.83 6.65
N GLN A 5 -10.89 0.40 6.57
CA GLN A 5 -11.42 -0.67 7.44
C GLN A 5 -10.74 -2.01 7.13
N MET A 6 -10.56 -2.33 5.85
CA MET A 6 -9.88 -3.56 5.42
C MET A 6 -8.43 -3.59 5.89
N LEU A 7 -7.69 -2.49 5.76
CA LEU A 7 -6.32 -2.40 6.27
C LEU A 7 -6.27 -2.57 7.78
N ALA A 8 -7.14 -1.89 8.53
CA ALA A 8 -7.21 -2.04 9.98
C ALA A 8 -7.49 -3.51 10.37
N THR A 9 -8.36 -4.20 9.64
CA THR A 9 -8.64 -5.62 9.86
C THR A 9 -7.43 -6.50 9.54
N ILE A 10 -6.74 -6.26 8.42
CA ILE A 10 -5.58 -7.05 7.99
C ILE A 10 -4.42 -6.92 8.97
N PHE A 11 -4.20 -5.71 9.51
CA PHE A 11 -3.15 -5.45 10.49
C PHE A 11 -3.57 -5.76 11.93
N ASP A 12 -4.85 -6.07 12.18
CA ASP A 12 -5.47 -6.05 13.53
C ASP A 12 -5.12 -4.75 14.27
N PHE A 13 -5.24 -3.65 13.55
CA PHE A 13 -4.94 -2.29 14.03
C PHE A 13 -6.13 -1.75 14.82
N PRO A 14 -5.91 -0.98 15.91
CA PRO A 14 -6.99 -0.37 16.68
C PRO A 14 -8.00 0.35 15.78
N PHE A 15 -9.26 -0.10 15.82
CA PHE A 15 -10.25 0.34 14.84
C PHE A 15 -10.61 1.82 14.98
N GLU A 16 -10.54 2.35 16.17
CA GLU A 16 -10.71 3.78 16.50
C GLU A 16 -9.62 4.63 15.84
N ASP A 17 -8.39 4.13 15.74
CA ASP A 17 -7.22 4.80 15.17
C ASP A 17 -7.04 4.55 13.66
N ARG A 18 -7.92 3.79 13.03
CA ARG A 18 -7.78 3.37 11.62
C ARG A 18 -7.57 4.51 10.63
N TYR A 19 -8.00 5.72 10.97
CA TYR A 19 -7.82 6.91 10.11
C TYR A 19 -6.37 7.40 10.03
N LYS A 20 -5.50 6.93 10.92
CA LYS A 20 -4.06 7.16 10.83
C LYS A 20 -3.46 6.46 9.60
N LEU A 21 -3.98 5.30 9.20
CA LEU A 21 -3.47 4.55 8.03
C LEU A 21 -3.50 5.36 6.73
N PRO A 22 -4.64 5.92 6.27
CA PRO A 22 -4.64 6.80 5.11
C PRO A 22 -3.86 8.08 5.32
N TYR A 23 -3.82 8.65 6.52
CA TYR A 23 -3.01 9.83 6.81
C TYR A 23 -1.51 9.55 6.58
N TRP A 24 -0.98 8.44 7.10
CA TRP A 24 0.41 8.04 6.87
C TRP A 24 0.68 7.70 5.40
N SER A 25 -0.29 7.12 4.69
CA SER A 25 -0.22 6.89 3.25
C SER A 25 -0.06 8.20 2.48
N ASP A 26 -0.89 9.19 2.78
CA ASP A 26 -0.88 10.49 2.13
C ASP A 26 0.46 11.23 2.42
N MET A 27 0.93 11.20 3.67
CA MET A 27 2.22 11.79 4.05
C MET A 27 3.40 11.09 3.37
N ALA A 28 3.37 9.77 3.22
CA ALA A 28 4.44 9.02 2.56
C ALA A 28 4.54 9.32 1.07
N THR A 29 3.41 9.56 0.41
CA THR A 29 3.31 9.77 -1.04
C THR A 29 3.28 11.23 -1.46
N SER A 30 3.15 12.17 -0.51
CA SER A 30 3.17 13.61 -0.80
C SER A 30 4.53 14.02 -1.40
N LEU A 31 4.45 14.75 -2.51
CA LEU A 31 5.63 15.35 -3.13
C LEU A 31 5.86 16.73 -2.51
N PRO A 32 7.06 17.05 -1.99
CA PRO A 32 7.37 18.35 -1.39
C PRO A 32 7.06 19.53 -2.32
N GLU A 33 7.25 19.35 -3.62
CA GLU A 33 7.01 20.34 -4.67
C GLU A 33 5.53 20.70 -4.86
N ILE A 34 4.62 19.76 -4.54
CA ILE A 34 3.16 19.94 -4.69
C ILE A 34 2.54 20.49 -3.41
N ALA A 35 3.14 20.19 -2.28
CA ALA A 35 2.64 20.59 -0.96
C ALA A 35 3.01 22.02 -0.53
N GLY A 36 3.70 22.78 -1.39
CA GLY A 36 3.83 24.22 -1.23
C GLY A 36 4.92 24.72 -0.27
N GLY A 37 6.05 24.04 -0.15
CA GLY A 37 7.21 24.63 0.52
C GLY A 37 7.78 23.86 1.72
N ASP A 38 8.81 24.40 2.33
CA ASP A 38 9.68 23.79 3.37
C ASP A 38 8.99 23.27 4.65
N GLY A 39 7.74 23.64 4.89
CA GLY A 39 6.99 23.29 6.11
C GLY A 39 6.47 21.83 6.15
N ASN A 40 6.33 21.17 5.00
CA ASN A 40 5.72 19.84 4.92
C ASN A 40 6.69 18.69 5.25
N ASN A 41 7.99 18.95 5.22
CA ASN A 41 8.98 17.91 5.53
C ASN A 41 8.97 17.52 7.02
N ASP A 42 8.76 18.49 7.91
CA ASP A 42 8.67 18.22 9.36
C ASP A 42 7.39 17.48 9.74
N GLU A 43 6.27 17.81 9.09
CA GLU A 43 5.01 17.10 9.29
C GLU A 43 5.09 15.67 8.76
N ARG A 44 5.64 15.49 7.56
CA ARG A 44 5.90 14.18 6.98
C ARG A 44 6.79 13.34 7.89
N THR A 45 7.88 13.90 8.38
CA THR A 45 8.80 13.20 9.29
C THR A 45 8.10 12.79 10.57
N ARG A 46 7.31 13.69 11.19
CA ARG A 46 6.52 13.37 12.40
C ARG A 46 5.51 12.25 12.14
N ALA A 47 4.77 12.32 11.04
CA ALA A 47 3.78 11.31 10.68
C ALA A 47 4.42 9.92 10.46
N LEU A 48 5.55 9.86 9.75
CA LEU A 48 6.25 8.60 9.50
C LEU A 48 6.92 8.06 10.76
N THR A 49 7.40 8.93 11.67
CA THR A 49 7.90 8.52 12.98
C THR A 49 6.78 7.95 13.84
N GLU A 50 5.62 8.62 13.89
CA GLU A 50 4.44 8.10 14.59
C GLU A 50 4.02 6.73 14.05
N CYS A 51 4.02 6.54 12.74
CA CYS A 51 3.73 5.27 12.10
C CYS A 51 4.69 4.19 12.59
N LEU A 52 6.00 4.45 12.52
CA LEU A 52 7.03 3.52 12.96
C LEU A 52 6.87 3.14 14.44
N GLU A 53 6.71 4.12 15.32
CA GLU A 53 6.54 3.89 16.76
C GLU A 53 5.29 3.06 17.07
N THR A 54 4.17 3.40 16.41
CA THR A 54 2.90 2.69 16.60
C THR A 54 3.01 1.22 16.19
N PHE A 55 3.56 0.95 15.02
CA PHE A 55 3.70 -0.42 14.53
C PHE A 55 4.81 -1.20 15.25
N THR A 56 5.86 -0.54 15.74
CA THR A 56 6.87 -1.17 16.59
C THR A 56 6.26 -1.64 17.92
N ALA A 57 5.41 -0.82 18.54
CA ALA A 57 4.69 -1.21 19.74
C ALA A 57 3.77 -2.41 19.49
N LEU A 58 3.00 -2.39 18.39
CA LEU A 58 2.17 -3.53 17.99
C LEU A 58 3.01 -4.78 17.72
N TRP A 59 4.15 -4.66 17.06
CA TRP A 59 5.05 -5.77 16.76
C TRP A 59 5.49 -6.49 18.03
N HIS A 60 6.01 -5.76 19.01
CA HIS A 60 6.45 -6.34 20.29
C HIS A 60 5.28 -6.98 21.04
N GLN A 61 4.13 -6.30 21.08
CA GLN A 61 2.94 -6.87 21.69
C GLN A 61 2.53 -8.19 21.05
N ARG A 62 2.57 -8.30 19.71
CA ARG A 62 2.20 -9.51 18.97
C ARG A 62 3.22 -10.62 19.10
N LYS A 63 4.51 -10.27 19.14
CA LYS A 63 5.60 -11.23 19.31
C LYS A 63 5.52 -11.92 20.69
N ASP A 64 5.25 -11.15 21.72
CA ASP A 64 5.20 -11.64 23.11
C ASP A 64 3.87 -12.32 23.45
N ASN A 65 2.77 -11.81 22.89
CA ASN A 65 1.41 -12.32 23.12
C ASN A 65 0.66 -12.39 21.79
N PRO A 66 0.94 -13.38 20.94
CA PRO A 66 0.27 -13.49 19.65
C PRO A 66 -1.24 -13.66 19.89
N PRO A 67 -2.09 -12.83 19.24
CA PRO A 67 -3.53 -13.00 19.31
C PRO A 67 -3.92 -14.36 18.70
N GLY A 68 -5.04 -14.91 19.12
CA GLY A 68 -5.59 -16.11 18.54
C GLY A 68 -6.04 -15.97 17.07
N THR A 69 -5.91 -14.77 16.50
CA THR A 69 -6.24 -14.42 15.12
C THR A 69 -4.97 -14.24 14.31
N MET A 70 -5.02 -14.59 13.03
CA MET A 70 -3.89 -14.49 12.10
C MET A 70 -3.95 -13.12 11.41
N ASP A 71 -3.31 -12.11 12.00
CA ASP A 71 -3.11 -10.80 11.40
C ASP A 71 -1.71 -10.68 10.79
N LEU A 72 -1.53 -9.68 9.92
CA LEU A 72 -0.30 -9.53 9.15
C LEU A 72 0.91 -9.19 10.04
N ILE A 73 0.73 -8.40 11.10
CA ILE A 73 1.82 -8.05 12.02
C ILE A 73 2.26 -9.28 12.81
N SER A 74 1.32 -10.08 13.31
CA SER A 74 1.64 -11.36 13.98
C SER A 74 2.36 -12.31 13.05
N MET A 75 1.93 -12.41 11.80
CA MET A 75 2.60 -13.27 10.80
C MET A 75 4.05 -12.83 10.58
N LEU A 76 4.30 -11.53 10.39
CA LEU A 76 5.64 -10.99 10.18
C LEU A 76 6.52 -11.12 11.43
N ALA A 77 5.97 -10.88 12.61
CA ALA A 77 6.70 -10.91 13.88
C ALA A 77 7.10 -12.33 14.32
N THR A 78 6.32 -13.34 13.90
CA THR A 78 6.57 -14.75 14.31
C THR A 78 7.24 -15.58 13.24
N ASN A 79 7.30 -15.13 11.97
CA ASN A 79 7.99 -15.84 10.91
C ASN A 79 9.53 -15.65 11.06
N PRO A 80 10.31 -16.74 11.12
CA PRO A 80 11.77 -16.66 11.26
C PRO A 80 12.49 -15.82 10.20
N GLU A 81 11.96 -15.74 8.99
CA GLU A 81 12.53 -14.97 7.88
C GLU A 81 12.33 -13.46 8.03
N THR A 82 11.31 -13.03 8.76
CA THR A 82 10.94 -11.60 8.92
C THR A 82 11.04 -11.12 10.37
N ALA A 83 11.24 -12.01 11.34
CA ALA A 83 11.23 -11.68 12.77
C ALA A 83 12.30 -10.65 13.21
N ALA A 84 13.37 -10.48 12.42
CA ALA A 84 14.42 -9.49 12.64
C ALA A 84 14.16 -8.15 11.92
N MET A 85 13.09 -8.03 11.12
CA MET A 85 12.82 -6.83 10.31
C MET A 85 12.68 -5.56 11.19
N VAL A 86 12.12 -5.69 12.36
CA VAL A 86 11.92 -4.57 13.30
C VAL A 86 13.24 -4.00 13.84
N ASP A 87 14.33 -4.75 13.77
CA ASP A 87 15.66 -4.33 14.23
C ASP A 87 16.32 -3.32 13.28
N ASP A 88 15.85 -3.22 12.02
CA ASP A 88 16.18 -2.12 11.10
C ASP A 88 14.94 -1.21 10.92
N PRO A 89 14.88 -0.07 11.63
CA PRO A 89 13.72 0.82 11.60
C PRO A 89 13.39 1.37 10.22
N LEU A 90 14.39 1.59 9.34
CA LEU A 90 14.17 2.12 8.00
C LEU A 90 13.60 1.05 7.06
N GLU A 91 14.12 -0.16 7.14
CA GLU A 91 13.59 -1.31 6.39
C GLU A 91 12.15 -1.63 6.84
N TYR A 92 11.95 -1.67 8.17
CA TYR A 92 10.62 -1.93 8.74
C TYR A 92 9.59 -0.88 8.31
N LEU A 93 9.91 0.42 8.47
CA LEU A 93 9.05 1.50 8.02
C LEU A 93 8.77 1.43 6.51
N GLY A 94 9.80 1.16 5.71
CA GLY A 94 9.65 1.02 4.26
C GLY A 94 8.66 -0.08 3.87
N ASN A 95 8.72 -1.23 4.53
CA ASN A 95 7.78 -2.35 4.31
C ASN A 95 6.36 -2.00 4.77
N LEU A 96 6.20 -1.38 5.95
CA LEU A 96 4.90 -0.93 6.45
C LEU A 96 4.24 0.06 5.47
N ILE A 97 4.97 1.07 5.06
CA ILE A 97 4.47 2.09 4.12
C ILE A 97 4.11 1.46 2.78
N LEU A 98 4.90 0.52 2.28
CA LEU A 98 4.58 -0.22 1.05
C LEU A 98 3.23 -0.95 1.16
N LEU A 99 2.97 -1.60 2.28
CA LEU A 99 1.72 -2.34 2.52
C LEU A 99 0.53 -1.38 2.70
N ILE A 100 0.71 -0.29 3.47
CA ILE A 100 -0.34 0.70 3.72
C ILE A 100 -0.73 1.42 2.42
N VAL A 101 0.25 1.97 1.70
CA VAL A 101 0.02 2.69 0.42
C VAL A 101 -0.57 1.75 -0.63
N GLY A 102 0.01 0.56 -0.78
CA GLY A 102 -0.46 -0.43 -1.75
C GLY A 102 -1.89 -0.90 -1.49
N GLY A 103 -2.27 -1.07 -0.24
CA GLY A 103 -3.61 -1.52 0.15
C GLY A 103 -4.68 -0.40 0.18
N ASN A 104 -4.29 0.86 0.29
CA ASN A 104 -5.22 1.99 0.39
C ASN A 104 -5.56 2.59 -0.98
N ASP A 105 -4.64 3.29 -1.59
CA ASP A 105 -4.94 4.16 -2.72
C ASP A 105 -5.20 3.41 -4.03
N THR A 106 -4.41 2.42 -4.34
CA THR A 106 -4.59 1.64 -5.58
C THR A 106 -5.91 0.88 -5.56
N THR A 107 -6.27 0.30 -4.42
CA THR A 107 -7.53 -0.42 -4.23
C THR A 107 -8.73 0.53 -4.27
N ARG A 108 -8.65 1.67 -3.58
CA ARG A 108 -9.69 2.70 -3.61
C ARG A 108 -9.95 3.20 -5.03
N ASN A 109 -8.89 3.53 -5.77
CA ASN A 109 -8.97 4.02 -7.13
C ASN A 109 -9.51 2.96 -8.09
N SER A 110 -9.14 1.69 -7.91
CA SER A 110 -9.69 0.57 -8.70
C SER A 110 -11.19 0.41 -8.46
N ILE A 111 -11.63 0.45 -7.21
CA ILE A 111 -13.08 0.36 -6.88
C ILE A 111 -13.85 1.52 -7.49
N THR A 112 -13.38 2.75 -7.29
CA THR A 112 -14.02 3.95 -7.83
C THR A 112 -14.05 3.94 -9.36
N GLY A 113 -12.92 3.62 -10.00
CA GLY A 113 -12.84 3.50 -11.45
C GLY A 113 -13.72 2.40 -12.01
N GLY A 114 -13.84 1.26 -11.31
CA GLY A 114 -14.74 0.18 -11.67
C GLY A 114 -16.21 0.61 -11.65
N VAL A 115 -16.63 1.36 -10.63
CA VAL A 115 -17.98 1.94 -10.57
C VAL A 115 -18.24 2.90 -11.73
N VAL A 116 -17.29 3.77 -12.04
CA VAL A 116 -17.38 4.70 -13.17
C VAL A 116 -17.48 3.93 -14.49
N ALA A 117 -16.59 2.93 -14.71
CA ALA A 117 -16.57 2.13 -15.93
C ALA A 117 -17.89 1.37 -16.13
N LEU A 118 -18.44 0.76 -15.10
CA LEU A 118 -19.74 0.06 -15.18
C LEU A 118 -20.92 1.01 -15.41
N ASN A 119 -20.87 2.24 -14.90
CA ASN A 119 -21.86 3.27 -15.20
C ASN A 119 -21.82 3.74 -16.66
N GLN A 120 -20.61 3.85 -17.22
CA GLN A 120 -20.41 4.24 -18.63
C GLN A 120 -20.74 3.11 -19.61
N ASN A 121 -20.78 1.85 -19.14
CA ASN A 121 -21.04 0.65 -19.95
C ASN A 121 -22.15 -0.20 -19.29
N PRO A 122 -23.42 0.25 -19.36
CA PRO A 122 -24.54 -0.40 -18.66
C PRO A 122 -24.82 -1.83 -19.15
N GLU A 123 -24.46 -2.18 -20.39
CA GLU A 123 -24.54 -3.54 -20.90
C GLU A 123 -23.55 -4.48 -20.18
N GLN A 124 -22.35 -4.01 -19.84
CA GLN A 124 -21.37 -4.77 -19.06
C GLN A 124 -21.85 -4.96 -17.62
N PHE A 125 -22.46 -3.92 -17.04
CA PHE A 125 -23.06 -4.03 -15.71
C PHE A 125 -24.22 -5.05 -15.68
N SER A 126 -25.07 -5.04 -16.69
CA SER A 126 -26.18 -6.00 -16.83
C SER A 126 -25.65 -7.42 -17.00
N LEU A 127 -24.63 -7.61 -17.81
CA LEU A 127 -23.95 -8.90 -18.01
C LEU A 127 -23.35 -9.44 -16.71
N LEU A 128 -22.66 -8.58 -15.95
CA LEU A 128 -22.09 -8.93 -14.65
C LEU A 128 -23.16 -9.34 -13.64
N LYS A 129 -24.28 -8.60 -13.57
CA LYS A 129 -25.40 -8.93 -12.69
C LYS A 129 -26.05 -10.28 -13.03
N ALA A 130 -26.16 -10.60 -14.31
CA ALA A 130 -26.70 -11.86 -14.77
C ALA A 130 -25.73 -13.04 -14.56
N ASN A 131 -24.41 -12.78 -14.46
CA ASN A 131 -23.35 -13.79 -14.41
C ASN A 131 -22.33 -13.47 -13.31
N PRO A 132 -22.64 -13.66 -12.02
CA PRO A 132 -21.75 -13.30 -10.90
C PRO A 132 -20.36 -13.94 -10.95
N HIS A 133 -20.20 -15.08 -11.65
CA HIS A 133 -18.91 -15.74 -11.84
C HIS A 133 -17.90 -14.89 -12.63
N LEU A 134 -18.36 -13.88 -13.38
CA LEU A 134 -17.49 -12.94 -14.09
C LEU A 134 -16.73 -11.98 -13.17
N VAL A 135 -17.06 -11.91 -11.87
CA VAL A 135 -16.32 -11.07 -10.91
C VAL A 135 -14.84 -11.39 -10.91
N SER A 136 -14.46 -12.65 -11.04
CA SER A 136 -13.05 -13.09 -11.06
C SER A 136 -12.26 -12.54 -12.25
N SER A 137 -12.90 -12.36 -13.41
CA SER A 137 -12.29 -11.74 -14.60
C SER A 137 -12.46 -10.21 -14.62
N MET A 138 -13.52 -9.70 -14.00
CA MET A 138 -13.77 -8.27 -13.90
C MET A 138 -12.68 -7.55 -13.08
N VAL A 139 -12.23 -8.12 -11.98
CA VAL A 139 -11.25 -7.48 -11.10
C VAL A 139 -9.93 -7.15 -11.83
N PRO A 140 -9.24 -8.12 -12.47
CA PRO A 140 -8.04 -7.80 -13.25
C PRO A 140 -8.31 -6.85 -14.42
N GLU A 141 -9.50 -6.90 -15.04
CA GLU A 141 -9.85 -5.98 -16.11
C GLU A 141 -10.05 -4.54 -15.60
N ILE A 142 -10.67 -4.33 -14.44
CA ILE A 142 -10.76 -3.01 -13.81
C ILE A 142 -9.37 -2.46 -13.51
N ILE A 143 -8.46 -3.27 -12.98
CA ILE A 143 -7.09 -2.86 -12.68
C ILE A 143 -6.36 -2.49 -13.97
N ARG A 144 -6.51 -3.27 -15.02
CA ARG A 144 -5.94 -2.99 -16.34
C ARG A 144 -6.48 -1.67 -16.92
N TRP A 145 -7.80 -1.48 -16.87
CA TRP A 145 -8.49 -0.30 -17.43
C TRP A 145 -8.19 0.97 -16.66
N GLN A 146 -8.33 0.93 -15.33
CA GLN A 146 -8.14 2.07 -14.44
C GLN A 146 -6.68 2.45 -14.27
N THR A 147 -5.78 1.47 -14.35
CA THR A 147 -4.33 1.65 -14.17
C THR A 147 -3.99 2.50 -12.94
N PRO A 148 -4.39 2.08 -11.72
CA PRO A 148 -4.25 2.90 -10.50
C PRO A 148 -2.79 3.24 -10.17
N LEU A 149 -1.84 2.46 -10.70
CA LEU A 149 -0.41 2.71 -10.67
C LEU A 149 0.10 2.74 -12.11
N MET A 150 0.29 3.94 -12.64
CA MET A 150 0.63 4.14 -14.06
C MET A 150 2.01 3.61 -14.45
N HIS A 151 3.01 3.75 -13.59
CA HIS A 151 4.37 3.28 -13.85
C HIS A 151 5.16 3.09 -12.56
N MET A 152 6.17 2.25 -12.63
CA MET A 152 7.16 2.06 -11.57
C MET A 152 8.55 2.35 -12.11
N ARG A 153 9.39 3.00 -11.30
CA ARG A 153 10.79 3.26 -11.64
C ARG A 153 11.70 2.19 -11.06
N ARG A 154 12.82 1.99 -11.74
CA ARG A 154 13.97 1.23 -11.25
C ARG A 154 15.22 2.06 -11.47
N ILE A 155 16.22 1.83 -10.64
CA ILE A 155 17.55 2.44 -10.78
C ILE A 155 18.51 1.31 -11.16
N ALA A 156 19.26 1.50 -12.23
CA ALA A 156 20.25 0.52 -12.65
C ALA A 156 21.36 0.41 -11.59
N THR A 157 21.59 -0.78 -11.05
CA THR A 157 22.64 -1.06 -10.05
C THR A 157 24.03 -1.30 -10.68
N ARG A 158 24.07 -1.52 -11.99
CA ARG A 158 25.28 -1.70 -12.81
C ARG A 158 24.98 -1.25 -14.24
N ASP A 159 26.02 -1.09 -15.05
CA ASP A 159 25.87 -0.87 -16.49
C ASP A 159 25.26 -2.14 -17.13
N VAL A 160 24.25 -1.97 -17.97
CA VAL A 160 23.61 -3.06 -18.72
C VAL A 160 23.29 -2.62 -20.15
N VAL A 161 23.22 -3.58 -21.07
CA VAL A 161 22.74 -3.34 -22.44
C VAL A 161 21.37 -3.98 -22.57
N LEU A 162 20.38 -3.19 -22.96
CA LEU A 162 19.02 -3.64 -23.22
C LEU A 162 18.52 -3.10 -24.57
N GLY A 163 18.10 -3.99 -25.45
CA GLY A 163 17.63 -3.58 -26.80
C GLY A 163 18.68 -2.79 -27.59
N GLY A 164 19.96 -3.12 -27.45
CA GLY A 164 21.08 -2.41 -28.12
C GLY A 164 21.43 -1.04 -27.51
N LYS A 165 20.77 -0.61 -26.44
CA LYS A 165 21.05 0.65 -25.74
C LYS A 165 21.75 0.39 -24.41
N THR A 166 22.78 1.17 -24.13
CA THR A 166 23.50 1.11 -22.86
C THR A 166 22.74 1.93 -21.80
N ILE A 167 22.38 1.28 -20.70
CA ILE A 167 21.85 1.92 -19.49
C ILE A 167 22.98 1.89 -18.47
N ARG A 168 23.40 3.06 -18.00
CA ARG A 168 24.49 3.19 -17.05
C ARG A 168 23.99 3.04 -15.61
N LYS A 169 24.87 2.59 -14.71
CA LYS A 169 24.62 2.59 -13.27
C LYS A 169 24.10 3.95 -12.80
N GLY A 170 23.03 3.95 -11.99
CA GLY A 170 22.39 5.14 -11.46
C GLY A 170 21.33 5.76 -12.37
N GLN A 171 21.19 5.34 -13.62
CA GLN A 171 20.08 5.79 -14.48
C GLN A 171 18.74 5.21 -14.03
N LYS A 172 17.67 6.03 -14.18
CA LYS A 172 16.29 5.69 -13.81
C LYS A 172 15.51 5.28 -15.05
#